data_44031afc9e63adcf7fddd764b2f97b76
#
_entry.id   44031afc9e63adcf7fddd764b2f97b76
#
_cell.length_a   1.000
_cell.length_b   1.000
_cell.length_c   1.000
_cell.angle_alpha   90.00
_cell.angle_beta   90.00
_cell.angle_gamma   90.00
#
_symmetry.space_group_name_H-M   'P 1'
#
loop_
_entity.id
_entity.type
_entity.pdbx_description
1 polymer ?
#
loop_
_entity_poly.entity_id
_entity_poly.type
_entity_poly.pdbx_seq_one_letter_code
_entity_poly.pdbx_strand_id
1 'polypeptide(L)'
;NFIAEEFKGGFTTAHLPPKDPAVLAAVAAVVERTRDVRLGVTQDSRVVMLNREPVAVVITGADSVFAVDVDGRRVTVETDWQPGEPLVHATVDGQVIAVQIDHVGAGWRLIHEGGQAEALVLTPRQAELYALMPIKAAPDTSKFLLSPMPGLLASVAVTEGQEVKAGEALAVVEAMKMENVLRATRDGTVKVLHAKAGDSLRVDQKILEFA
;
A
#
# COMPACT_ATOMS: atom_id res chain seq x y z
N ASN A 1 -1.22 -24.14 21.07
CA ASN A 1 -0.70 -23.75 19.75
C ASN A 1 -0.80 -22.23 19.62
N PHE A 2 0.33 -21.52 19.71
CA PHE A 2 0.45 -20.05 19.68
C PHE A 2 -0.42 -19.39 18.59
N ILE A 3 -0.35 -19.92 17.36
CA ILE A 3 -1.14 -19.34 16.25
C ILE A 3 -2.65 -19.46 16.48
N ALA A 4 -3.13 -20.58 16.99
CA ALA A 4 -4.56 -20.77 17.25
C ALA A 4 -5.06 -19.97 18.46
N GLU A 5 -4.17 -19.64 19.41
CA GLU A 5 -4.49 -18.86 20.61
C GLU A 5 -4.51 -17.37 20.31
N GLU A 6 -3.49 -16.86 19.56
CA GLU A 6 -3.34 -15.44 19.26
C GLU A 6 -4.11 -14.99 18.01
N PHE A 7 -4.30 -15.90 17.04
CA PHE A 7 -4.97 -15.59 15.76
C PHE A 7 -6.27 -16.39 15.59
N LYS A 8 -7.21 -16.23 16.52
CA LYS A 8 -8.52 -16.94 16.52
C LYS A 8 -9.35 -16.72 15.26
N GLY A 9 -9.12 -15.64 14.54
CA GLY A 9 -9.79 -15.32 13.27
C GLY A 9 -9.01 -15.70 12.01
N GLY A 10 -7.91 -16.43 12.16
CA GLY A 10 -6.97 -16.72 11.08
C GLY A 10 -5.95 -15.60 10.84
N PHE A 11 -4.87 -15.93 10.15
CA PHE A 11 -3.84 -14.96 9.79
C PHE A 11 -4.32 -14.18 8.56
N THR A 12 -4.47 -12.87 8.68
CA THR A 12 -4.78 -12.00 7.55
C THR A 12 -3.51 -11.30 7.09
N THR A 13 -3.38 -11.08 5.78
CA THR A 13 -2.31 -10.24 5.21
C THR A 13 -2.58 -8.74 5.37
N ALA A 14 -3.70 -8.38 6.00
CA ALA A 14 -4.02 -6.99 6.30
C ALA A 14 -3.02 -6.42 7.30
N HIS A 15 -2.49 -5.25 7.00
CA HIS A 15 -1.59 -4.54 7.91
C HIS A 15 -2.37 -4.11 9.17
N LEU A 16 -1.72 -4.23 10.31
CA LEU A 16 -2.29 -3.73 11.55
C LEU A 16 -2.40 -2.20 11.50
N PRO A 17 -3.48 -1.61 12.02
CA PRO A 17 -3.57 -0.16 12.14
C PRO A 17 -2.52 0.34 13.15
N PRO A 18 -2.06 1.59 13.00
CA PRO A 18 -1.13 2.18 13.95
C PRO A 18 -1.78 2.30 15.33
N LYS A 19 -1.01 2.02 16.39
CA LYS A 19 -1.47 2.16 17.78
C LYS A 19 -1.81 3.60 18.14
N ASP A 20 -0.96 4.55 17.68
CA ASP A 20 -1.17 5.99 17.84
C ASP A 20 -1.03 6.70 16.49
N PRO A 21 -2.16 6.93 15.78
CA PRO A 21 -2.15 7.63 14.50
C PRO A 21 -1.60 9.06 14.59
N ALA A 22 -1.81 9.76 15.71
CA ALA A 22 -1.33 11.13 15.87
C ALA A 22 0.21 11.20 15.92
N VAL A 23 0.85 10.23 16.56
CA VAL A 23 2.32 10.10 16.57
C VAL A 23 2.84 9.89 15.16
N LEU A 24 2.25 8.99 14.37
CA LEU A 24 2.68 8.76 12.99
C LEU A 24 2.41 9.98 12.08
N ALA A 25 1.31 10.69 12.28
CA ALA A 25 1.03 11.93 11.55
C ALA A 25 2.07 13.01 11.90
N ALA A 26 2.46 13.15 13.18
CA ALA A 26 3.51 14.07 13.62
C ALA A 26 4.86 13.70 13.00
N VAL A 27 5.26 12.44 13.04
CA VAL A 27 6.52 11.97 12.44
C VAL A 27 6.54 12.22 10.93
N ALA A 28 5.45 11.87 10.21
CA ALA A 28 5.34 12.13 8.77
C ALA A 28 5.49 13.63 8.44
N ALA A 29 4.86 14.49 9.24
CA ALA A 29 4.91 15.93 9.08
C ALA A 29 6.32 16.48 9.30
N VAL A 30 7.05 16.00 10.32
CA VAL A 30 8.44 16.37 10.61
C VAL A 30 9.38 15.89 9.50
N VAL A 31 9.23 14.67 9.03
CA VAL A 31 9.98 14.10 7.89
C VAL A 31 9.84 14.98 6.66
N GLU A 32 8.61 15.34 6.30
CA GLU A 32 8.37 16.22 5.14
C GLU A 32 8.89 17.64 5.39
N ARG A 33 8.75 18.19 6.61
CA ARG A 33 9.32 19.50 6.98
C ARG A 33 10.83 19.53 6.81
N THR A 34 11.53 18.47 7.25
CA THR A 34 12.99 18.37 7.13
C THR A 34 13.42 18.33 5.65
N ARG A 35 12.65 17.67 4.81
CA ARG A 35 12.85 17.65 3.35
C ARG A 35 12.57 19.01 2.72
N ASP A 36 11.46 19.66 3.10
CA ASP A 36 11.01 20.93 2.57
C ASP A 36 12.00 22.08 2.87
N VAL A 37 12.60 22.11 4.06
CA VAL A 37 13.61 23.11 4.45
C VAL A 37 14.78 23.10 3.46
N ARG A 38 15.22 21.93 3.00
CA ARG A 38 16.28 21.82 1.97
C ARG A 38 15.86 22.40 0.62
N LEU A 39 14.55 22.46 0.36
CA LEU A 39 13.96 23.03 -0.87
C LEU A 39 13.57 24.51 -0.69
N GLY A 40 13.83 25.11 0.48
CA GLY A 40 13.46 26.49 0.80
C GLY A 40 11.97 26.69 1.10
N VAL A 41 11.22 25.63 1.37
CA VAL A 41 9.79 25.71 1.73
C VAL A 41 9.65 25.76 3.25
N THR A 42 8.99 26.80 3.77
CA THR A 42 8.89 27.07 5.22
C THR A 42 7.44 27.17 5.73
N GLN A 43 6.50 26.51 5.07
CA GLN A 43 5.11 26.55 5.50
C GLN A 43 4.89 25.66 6.72
N ASP A 44 4.32 26.19 7.80
CA ASP A 44 4.12 25.45 9.06
C ASP A 44 2.82 24.64 9.11
N SER A 45 1.76 25.14 8.44
CA SER A 45 0.47 24.46 8.39
C SER A 45 0.45 23.40 7.31
N ARG A 46 0.05 22.19 7.67
CA ARG A 46 -0.04 21.02 6.79
C ARG A 46 -1.35 20.24 7.03
N VAL A 47 -1.70 19.41 6.08
CA VAL A 47 -2.71 18.37 6.22
C VAL A 47 -2.03 17.04 5.90
N VAL A 48 -2.00 16.13 6.86
CA VAL A 48 -1.50 14.77 6.67
C VAL A 48 -2.69 13.89 6.33
N MET A 49 -2.70 13.36 5.11
CA MET A 49 -3.67 12.34 4.71
C MET A 49 -3.14 10.99 5.23
N LEU A 50 -3.56 10.59 6.43
CA LEU A 50 -3.15 9.33 7.05
C LEU A 50 -4.15 8.23 6.68
N ASN A 51 -3.72 7.23 5.90
CA ASN A 51 -4.62 6.22 5.34
C ASN A 51 -5.83 6.85 4.62
N ARG A 52 -5.61 8.00 3.95
CA ARG A 52 -6.62 8.83 3.26
C ARG A 52 -7.53 9.66 4.15
N GLU A 53 -7.39 9.60 5.47
CA GLU A 53 -8.11 10.47 6.38
C GLU A 53 -7.32 11.76 6.62
N PRO A 54 -7.94 12.93 6.50
CA PRO A 54 -7.24 14.20 6.67
C PRO A 54 -7.05 14.50 8.16
N VAL A 55 -5.82 14.81 8.54
CA VAL A 55 -5.40 15.22 9.89
C VAL A 55 -4.75 16.58 9.77
N ALA A 56 -5.28 17.60 10.43
CA ALA A 56 -4.70 18.93 10.43
C ALA A 56 -3.46 18.98 11.33
N VAL A 57 -2.38 19.54 10.80
CA VAL A 57 -1.09 19.57 11.50
C VAL A 57 -0.47 20.95 11.39
N VAL A 58 0.01 21.47 12.52
CA VAL A 58 0.83 22.69 12.58
C VAL A 58 2.18 22.34 13.20
N ILE A 59 3.26 22.63 12.47
CA ILE A 59 4.62 22.28 12.87
C ILE A 59 5.35 23.57 13.25
N THR A 60 5.91 23.60 14.44
CA THR A 60 6.79 24.68 14.90
C THR A 60 8.10 24.09 15.40
N GLY A 61 9.15 24.90 15.44
CA GLY A 61 10.48 24.44 15.80
C GLY A 61 11.41 24.34 14.60
N ALA A 62 12.66 24.05 14.87
CA ALA A 62 13.74 23.97 13.90
C ALA A 62 14.82 22.98 14.38
N ASP A 63 15.78 22.72 13.50
CA ASP A 63 16.90 21.81 13.72
C ASP A 63 16.46 20.39 14.05
N SER A 64 16.47 19.97 15.29
CA SER A 64 16.13 18.61 15.72
C SER A 64 14.93 18.52 16.65
N VAL A 65 14.32 19.63 17.05
CA VAL A 65 13.20 19.67 18.00
C VAL A 65 11.99 20.35 17.38
N PHE A 66 10.91 19.61 17.25
CA PHE A 66 9.66 20.06 16.65
C PHE A 66 8.50 19.90 17.64
N ALA A 67 7.69 20.95 17.75
CA ALA A 67 6.39 20.85 18.38
C ALA A 67 5.32 20.79 17.30
N VAL A 68 4.55 19.72 17.29
CA VAL A 68 3.55 19.39 16.26
C VAL A 68 2.19 19.38 16.94
N ASP A 69 1.31 20.27 16.52
CA ASP A 69 -0.10 20.20 16.89
C ASP A 69 -0.82 19.31 15.88
N VAL A 70 -1.44 18.25 16.35
CA VAL A 70 -2.16 17.24 15.54
C VAL A 70 -3.62 17.25 15.99
N ASP A 71 -4.50 17.90 15.24
CA ASP A 71 -5.92 18.07 15.58
C ASP A 71 -6.16 18.58 17.02
N GLY A 72 -5.33 19.53 17.50
CA GLY A 72 -5.39 20.08 18.84
C GLY A 72 -4.63 19.29 19.90
N ARG A 73 -4.04 18.13 19.58
CA ARG A 73 -3.10 17.41 20.45
C ARG A 73 -1.67 17.84 20.14
N ARG A 74 -0.98 18.37 21.14
CA ARG A 74 0.42 18.72 21.02
C ARG A 74 1.31 17.49 21.19
N VAL A 75 2.20 17.26 20.23
CA VAL A 75 3.18 16.17 20.20
C VAL A 75 4.56 16.79 20.01
N THR A 76 5.51 16.46 20.88
CA THR A 76 6.90 16.90 20.72
C THR A 76 7.68 15.79 20.04
N VAL A 77 8.39 16.13 18.94
CA VAL A 77 9.21 15.19 18.19
C VAL A 77 10.64 15.71 18.14
N GLU A 78 11.57 14.95 18.72
CA GLU A 78 13.01 15.22 18.66
C GLU A 78 13.65 14.16 17.77
N THR A 79 14.32 14.58 16.69
CA THR A 79 14.99 13.68 15.75
C THR A 79 16.09 14.39 14.99
N ASP A 80 17.13 13.67 14.66
CA ASP A 80 18.23 14.09 13.79
C ASP A 80 18.16 13.45 12.40
N TRP A 81 17.03 12.84 12.07
CA TRP A 81 16.80 12.17 10.81
C TRP A 81 17.14 13.03 9.59
N GLN A 82 17.80 12.42 8.62
CA GLN A 82 18.18 13.05 7.36
C GLN A 82 17.50 12.36 6.18
N PRO A 83 17.10 13.10 5.13
CA PRO A 83 16.54 12.51 3.91
C PRO A 83 17.45 11.46 3.28
N GLY A 84 16.91 10.25 3.07
CA GLY A 84 17.61 9.08 2.57
C GLY A 84 17.79 7.98 3.61
N GLU A 85 17.60 8.28 4.90
CA GLU A 85 17.63 7.26 5.95
C GLU A 85 16.29 6.52 6.00
N PRO A 86 16.29 5.18 6.03
CA PRO A 86 15.06 4.39 6.03
C PRO A 86 14.38 4.32 7.40
N LEU A 87 15.08 4.73 8.47
CA LEU A 87 14.58 4.73 9.85
C LEU A 87 14.63 6.12 10.43
N VAL A 88 13.50 6.55 11.01
CA VAL A 88 13.41 7.72 11.88
C VAL A 88 13.56 7.25 13.31
N HIS A 89 14.71 7.55 13.91
CA HIS A 89 14.88 7.46 15.36
C HIS A 89 14.42 8.79 15.95
N ALA A 90 13.44 8.75 16.83
CA ALA A 90 12.89 9.96 17.44
C ALA A 90 12.56 9.76 18.90
N THR A 91 12.65 10.85 19.68
CA THR A 91 12.03 10.94 20.99
C THR A 91 10.69 11.66 20.82
N VAL A 92 9.59 10.96 21.06
CA VAL A 92 8.23 11.52 20.94
C VAL A 92 7.61 11.58 22.32
N ASP A 93 7.28 12.80 22.79
CA ASP A 93 6.75 13.05 24.14
C ASP A 93 7.58 12.38 25.25
N GLY A 94 8.93 12.35 25.09
CA GLY A 94 9.86 11.73 26.01
C GLY A 94 10.05 10.21 25.85
N GLN A 95 9.37 9.57 24.89
CA GLN A 95 9.54 8.15 24.58
C GLN A 95 10.37 7.96 23.31
N VAL A 96 11.38 7.11 23.39
CA VAL A 96 12.21 6.75 22.23
C VAL A 96 11.46 5.78 21.35
N ILE A 97 11.30 6.13 20.07
CA ILE A 97 10.65 5.30 19.07
C ILE A 97 11.54 5.15 17.84
N ALA A 98 11.29 4.10 17.08
CA ALA A 98 11.84 3.90 15.74
C ALA A 98 10.68 3.67 14.76
N VAL A 99 10.65 4.48 13.71
CA VAL A 99 9.65 4.37 12.63
C VAL A 99 10.38 4.08 11.34
N GLN A 100 10.09 2.96 10.71
CA GLN A 100 10.55 2.72 9.35
C GLN A 100 9.74 3.58 8.40
N ILE A 101 10.42 4.22 7.45
CA ILE A 101 9.80 5.05 6.43
C ILE A 101 10.25 4.61 5.04
N ASP A 102 9.29 4.46 4.15
CA ASP A 102 9.52 4.17 2.73
C ASP A 102 8.80 5.21 1.88
N HIS A 103 9.48 5.75 0.88
CA HIS A 103 8.84 6.68 -0.06
C HIS A 103 7.96 5.90 -1.04
N VAL A 104 6.66 6.19 -1.05
CA VAL A 104 5.67 5.52 -1.91
C VAL A 104 4.84 6.54 -2.68
N GLY A 105 5.02 6.56 -4.00
CA GLY A 105 4.37 7.56 -4.84
C GLY A 105 4.78 8.98 -4.46
N ALA A 106 3.82 9.80 -4.02
CA ALA A 106 4.07 11.18 -3.55
C ALA A 106 4.10 11.29 -2.01
N GLY A 107 4.02 10.18 -1.29
CA GLY A 107 3.93 10.16 0.17
C GLY A 107 4.86 9.13 0.80
N TRP A 108 4.56 8.77 2.02
CA TRP A 108 5.35 7.92 2.88
C TRP A 108 4.54 6.74 3.38
N ARG A 109 5.18 5.57 3.43
CA ARG A 109 4.71 4.43 4.21
C ARG A 109 5.48 4.41 5.51
N LEU A 110 4.75 4.39 6.62
CA LEU A 110 5.29 4.40 7.97
C LEU A 110 4.96 3.07 8.64
N ILE A 111 5.98 2.43 9.23
CA ILE A 111 5.81 1.18 9.97
C ILE A 111 6.38 1.38 11.37
N HIS A 112 5.54 1.15 12.39
CA HIS A 112 5.91 1.28 13.79
C HIS A 112 5.19 0.22 14.63
N GLU A 113 5.91 -0.53 15.44
CA GLU A 113 5.39 -1.59 16.32
C GLU A 113 4.42 -2.57 15.63
N GLY A 114 4.73 -2.95 14.37
CA GLY A 114 3.91 -3.84 13.57
C GLY A 114 2.68 -3.18 12.91
N GLY A 115 2.34 -1.94 13.29
CA GLY A 115 1.32 -1.15 12.61
C GLY A 115 1.89 -0.44 11.38
N GLN A 116 1.08 -0.30 10.34
CA GLN A 116 1.44 0.40 9.11
C GLN A 116 0.43 1.49 8.78
N ALA A 117 0.93 2.62 8.29
CA ALA A 117 0.11 3.69 7.73
C ALA A 117 0.75 4.27 6.46
N GLU A 118 -0.09 4.75 5.55
CA GLU A 118 0.33 5.59 4.44
C GLU A 118 0.03 7.04 4.78
N ALA A 119 1.01 7.91 4.63
CA ALA A 119 0.90 9.33 4.90
C ALA A 119 1.26 10.15 3.67
N LEU A 120 0.38 11.06 3.27
CA LEU A 120 0.64 12.06 2.26
C LEU A 120 0.54 13.44 2.91
N VAL A 121 1.67 14.14 3.00
CA VAL A 121 1.75 15.45 3.66
C VAL A 121 1.52 16.54 2.63
N LEU A 122 0.47 17.32 2.81
CA LEU A 122 0.00 18.32 1.86
C LEU A 122 -0.03 19.70 2.51
N THR A 123 0.10 20.75 1.71
CA THR A 123 -0.32 22.09 2.12
C THR A 123 -1.86 22.12 2.20
N PRO A 124 -2.48 23.06 2.93
CA PRO A 124 -3.94 23.19 2.98
C PRO A 124 -4.57 23.28 1.60
N ARG A 125 -3.95 24.06 0.69
CA ARG A 125 -4.45 24.19 -0.69
C ARG A 125 -4.35 22.91 -1.50
N GLN A 126 -3.26 22.13 -1.32
CA GLN A 126 -3.12 20.82 -1.97
C GLN A 126 -4.16 19.83 -1.44
N ALA A 127 -4.47 19.87 -0.13
CA ALA A 127 -5.48 19.01 0.47
C ALA A 127 -6.89 19.30 -0.07
N GLU A 128 -7.24 20.59 -0.25
CA GLU A 128 -8.50 20.97 -0.91
C GLU A 128 -8.60 20.40 -2.33
N LEU A 129 -7.52 20.50 -3.11
CA LEU A 129 -7.49 19.96 -4.48
C LEU A 129 -7.50 18.42 -4.49
N TYR A 130 -6.80 17.81 -3.53
CA TYR A 130 -6.77 16.35 -3.38
C TYR A 130 -8.15 15.77 -3.07
N ALA A 131 -8.96 16.49 -2.27
CA ALA A 131 -10.34 16.10 -1.97
C ALA A 131 -11.26 16.06 -3.20
N LEU A 132 -10.91 16.81 -4.26
CA LEU A 132 -11.66 16.82 -5.53
C LEU A 132 -11.24 15.68 -6.47
N MET A 133 -10.13 14.98 -6.18
CA MET A 133 -9.66 13.89 -7.02
C MET A 133 -10.54 12.65 -6.85
N PRO A 134 -11.04 12.06 -7.94
CA PRO A 134 -11.84 10.85 -7.87
C PRO A 134 -10.98 9.70 -7.34
N ILE A 135 -11.53 8.92 -6.41
CA ILE A 135 -10.89 7.70 -5.94
C ILE A 135 -10.96 6.69 -7.08
N LYS A 136 -9.81 6.42 -7.71
CA LYS A 136 -9.71 5.35 -8.69
C LYS A 136 -9.72 4.01 -7.95
N ALA A 137 -10.86 3.33 -7.95
CA ALA A 137 -10.92 1.95 -7.49
C ALA A 137 -9.93 1.11 -8.31
N ALA A 138 -9.17 0.26 -7.63
CA ALA A 138 -8.37 -0.73 -8.35
C ALA A 138 -9.31 -1.56 -9.25
N PRO A 139 -8.92 -1.84 -10.51
CA PRO A 139 -9.74 -2.67 -11.37
C PRO A 139 -9.95 -4.03 -10.68
N ASP A 140 -11.20 -4.46 -10.60
CA ASP A 140 -11.52 -5.79 -10.07
C ASP A 140 -11.03 -6.85 -11.07
N THR A 141 -9.82 -7.33 -10.82
CA THR A 141 -9.19 -8.38 -11.62
C THR A 141 -9.60 -9.78 -11.16
N SER A 142 -10.35 -9.91 -10.06
CA SER A 142 -10.76 -11.19 -9.48
C SER A 142 -11.65 -12.02 -10.43
N LYS A 143 -12.29 -11.34 -11.38
CA LYS A 143 -13.13 -11.98 -12.43
C LYS A 143 -12.34 -12.53 -13.60
N PHE A 144 -11.04 -12.29 -13.66
CA PHE A 144 -10.23 -12.70 -14.80
C PHE A 144 -9.09 -13.61 -14.36
N LEU A 145 -8.78 -14.61 -15.16
CA LEU A 145 -7.49 -15.26 -15.13
C LEU A 145 -6.57 -14.46 -16.05
N LEU A 146 -5.55 -13.86 -15.46
CA LEU A 146 -4.55 -13.08 -16.18
C LEU A 146 -3.24 -13.87 -16.32
N SER A 147 -2.50 -13.60 -17.39
CA SER A 147 -1.15 -14.16 -17.54
C SER A 147 -0.17 -13.46 -16.62
N PRO A 148 0.51 -14.17 -15.70
CA PRO A 148 1.46 -13.56 -14.77
C PRO A 148 2.79 -13.17 -15.43
N MET A 149 3.05 -13.68 -16.65
CA MET A 149 4.30 -13.48 -17.38
C MET A 149 4.09 -13.53 -18.90
N PRO A 150 4.99 -12.97 -19.70
CA PRO A 150 4.94 -13.12 -21.15
C PRO A 150 5.32 -14.56 -21.52
N GLY A 151 4.58 -15.18 -22.44
CA GLY A 151 4.84 -16.57 -22.83
C GLY A 151 3.86 -17.09 -23.88
N LEU A 152 3.96 -18.36 -24.20
CA LEU A 152 3.05 -19.08 -25.08
C LEU A 152 1.98 -19.77 -24.25
N LEU A 153 0.71 -19.60 -24.61
CA LEU A 153 -0.38 -20.38 -23.99
C LEU A 153 -0.32 -21.81 -24.57
N ALA A 154 0.32 -22.72 -23.83
CA ALA A 154 0.54 -24.09 -24.29
C ALA A 154 -0.78 -24.89 -24.34
N SER A 155 -1.65 -24.72 -23.34
CA SER A 155 -2.96 -25.38 -23.31
C SER A 155 -3.97 -24.60 -22.46
N VAL A 156 -5.26 -24.81 -22.76
CA VAL A 156 -6.41 -24.39 -21.95
C VAL A 156 -7.18 -25.66 -21.59
N ALA A 157 -7.34 -25.91 -20.29
CA ALA A 157 -7.91 -27.14 -19.76
C ALA A 157 -9.43 -27.05 -19.51
N VAL A 158 -10.04 -25.90 -19.79
CA VAL A 158 -11.46 -25.63 -19.49
C VAL A 158 -12.17 -25.07 -20.71
N THR A 159 -13.51 -25.17 -20.69
CA THR A 159 -14.41 -24.68 -21.74
C THR A 159 -15.36 -23.62 -21.18
N GLU A 160 -15.95 -22.80 -22.06
CA GLU A 160 -17.00 -21.86 -21.68
C GLU A 160 -18.21 -22.59 -21.11
N GLY A 161 -18.78 -22.07 -20.01
CA GLY A 161 -19.85 -22.66 -19.25
C GLY A 161 -19.44 -23.72 -18.24
N GLN A 162 -18.17 -24.11 -18.18
CA GLN A 162 -17.67 -25.11 -17.22
C GLN A 162 -17.57 -24.52 -15.80
N GLU A 163 -18.07 -25.28 -14.83
CA GLU A 163 -17.82 -25.02 -13.42
C GLU A 163 -16.44 -25.54 -13.03
N VAL A 164 -15.69 -24.71 -12.28
CA VAL A 164 -14.34 -25.01 -11.80
C VAL A 164 -14.24 -24.77 -10.30
N LYS A 165 -13.40 -25.55 -9.63
CA LYS A 165 -13.13 -25.42 -8.20
C LYS A 165 -11.79 -24.77 -7.93
N ALA A 166 -11.67 -24.14 -6.78
CA ALA A 166 -10.39 -23.60 -6.29
C ALA A 166 -9.29 -24.66 -6.35
N GLY A 167 -8.13 -24.32 -6.95
CA GLY A 167 -7.00 -25.21 -7.17
C GLY A 167 -7.05 -26.01 -8.49
N GLU A 168 -8.15 -26.02 -9.21
CA GLU A 168 -8.27 -26.70 -10.52
C GLU A 168 -7.38 -26.03 -11.57
N ALA A 169 -6.71 -26.82 -12.41
CA ALA A 169 -5.86 -26.32 -13.48
C ALA A 169 -6.72 -25.75 -14.61
N LEU A 170 -6.48 -24.50 -15.00
CA LEU A 170 -7.26 -23.80 -16.03
C LEU A 170 -6.50 -23.64 -17.33
N ALA A 171 -5.21 -23.34 -17.24
CA ALA A 171 -4.36 -23.10 -18.40
C ALA A 171 -2.89 -23.40 -18.09
N VAL A 172 -2.09 -23.64 -19.12
CA VAL A 172 -0.64 -23.81 -19.00
C VAL A 172 0.03 -22.77 -19.89
N VAL A 173 0.91 -21.96 -19.29
CA VAL A 173 1.72 -20.96 -20.00
C VAL A 173 3.16 -21.43 -20.00
N GLU A 174 3.74 -21.55 -21.18
CA GLU A 174 5.16 -21.82 -21.35
C GLU A 174 5.94 -20.50 -21.49
N ALA A 175 6.89 -20.29 -20.60
CA ALA A 175 7.78 -19.15 -20.61
C ALA A 175 9.18 -19.58 -20.19
N MET A 176 10.22 -19.12 -20.89
CA MET A 176 11.62 -19.40 -20.56
C MET A 176 11.91 -20.92 -20.41
N LYS A 177 11.31 -21.76 -21.25
CA LYS A 177 11.42 -23.23 -21.21
C LYS A 177 10.86 -23.89 -19.94
N MET A 178 9.96 -23.20 -19.24
CA MET A 178 9.24 -23.71 -18.08
C MET A 178 7.74 -23.62 -18.32
N GLU A 179 7.03 -24.64 -17.88
CA GLU A 179 5.56 -24.67 -17.91
C GLU A 179 5.01 -24.16 -16.57
N ASN A 180 4.14 -23.17 -16.64
CA ASN A 180 3.42 -22.63 -15.50
C ASN A 180 1.95 -23.01 -15.59
N VAL A 181 1.50 -23.81 -14.62
CA VAL A 181 0.08 -24.20 -14.53
C VAL A 181 -0.69 -23.12 -13.76
N LEU A 182 -1.57 -22.43 -14.46
CA LEU A 182 -2.46 -21.43 -13.86
C LEU A 182 -3.70 -22.14 -13.31
N ARG A 183 -3.99 -21.90 -12.03
CA ARG A 183 -5.07 -22.57 -11.30
C ARG A 183 -6.15 -21.58 -10.87
N ALA A 184 -7.37 -22.08 -10.73
CA ALA A 184 -8.47 -21.30 -10.16
C ALA A 184 -8.13 -20.89 -8.70
N THR A 185 -8.27 -19.62 -8.40
CA THR A 185 -8.09 -19.09 -7.03
C THR A 185 -9.35 -19.23 -6.19
N ARG A 186 -10.49 -19.49 -6.80
CA ARG A 186 -11.81 -19.65 -6.18
C ARG A 186 -12.69 -20.55 -7.03
N ASP A 187 -13.79 -21.00 -6.46
CA ASP A 187 -14.86 -21.66 -7.21
C ASP A 187 -15.56 -20.65 -8.14
N GLY A 188 -15.96 -21.08 -9.31
CA GLY A 188 -16.64 -20.20 -10.28
C GLY A 188 -17.02 -20.93 -11.57
N THR A 189 -17.70 -20.23 -12.46
CA THR A 189 -18.05 -20.73 -13.80
C THR A 189 -17.27 -19.93 -14.83
N VAL A 190 -16.66 -20.60 -15.80
CA VAL A 190 -15.97 -19.95 -16.93
C VAL A 190 -17.00 -19.32 -17.84
N LYS A 191 -16.94 -17.99 -18.01
CA LYS A 191 -17.88 -17.25 -18.83
C LYS A 191 -17.42 -17.11 -20.28
N VAL A 192 -16.16 -16.68 -20.46
CA VAL A 192 -15.58 -16.42 -21.79
C VAL A 192 -14.11 -16.81 -21.78
N LEU A 193 -13.64 -17.41 -22.89
CA LEU A 193 -12.23 -17.62 -23.18
C LEU A 193 -11.72 -16.50 -24.09
N HIS A 194 -10.76 -15.69 -23.62
CA HIS A 194 -10.16 -14.58 -24.37
C HIS A 194 -8.92 -14.97 -25.16
N ALA A 195 -8.31 -16.11 -24.84
CA ALA A 195 -7.13 -16.64 -25.50
C ALA A 195 -7.27 -18.16 -25.73
N LYS A 196 -6.58 -18.68 -26.73
CA LYS A 196 -6.57 -20.10 -27.12
C LYS A 196 -5.15 -20.65 -27.11
N ALA A 197 -5.03 -21.97 -27.03
CA ALA A 197 -3.74 -22.64 -27.14
C ALA A 197 -3.00 -22.21 -28.44
N GLY A 198 -1.72 -21.89 -28.32
CA GLY A 198 -0.87 -21.34 -29.36
C GLY A 198 -0.77 -19.82 -29.39
N ASP A 199 -1.56 -19.09 -28.60
CA ASP A 199 -1.47 -17.62 -28.54
C ASP A 199 -0.27 -17.17 -27.71
N SER A 200 0.41 -16.11 -28.19
CA SER A 200 1.46 -15.42 -27.42
C SER A 200 0.83 -14.43 -26.47
N LEU A 201 1.10 -14.57 -25.18
CA LEU A 201 0.55 -13.76 -24.11
C LEU A 201 1.54 -12.70 -23.64
N ARG A 202 1.00 -11.55 -23.24
CA ARG A 202 1.72 -10.49 -22.49
C ARG A 202 1.37 -10.60 -21.01
N VAL A 203 2.18 -9.94 -20.17
CA VAL A 203 1.83 -9.76 -18.74
C VAL A 203 0.46 -9.11 -18.63
N ASP A 204 -0.35 -9.56 -17.67
CA ASP A 204 -1.71 -9.09 -17.38
C ASP A 204 -2.72 -9.25 -18.54
N GLN A 205 -2.35 -9.99 -19.59
CA GLN A 205 -3.29 -10.32 -20.64
C GLN A 205 -4.37 -11.29 -20.13
N LYS A 206 -5.63 -10.98 -20.44
CA LYS A 206 -6.77 -11.83 -20.07
C LYS A 206 -6.73 -13.15 -20.82
N ILE A 207 -6.82 -14.26 -20.10
CA ILE A 207 -6.92 -15.62 -20.64
C ILE A 207 -8.37 -16.07 -20.62
N LEU A 208 -9.05 -15.92 -19.49
CA LEU A 208 -10.48 -16.22 -19.36
C LEU A 208 -11.16 -15.27 -18.35
N GLU A 209 -12.49 -15.22 -18.42
CA GLU A 209 -13.37 -14.50 -17.53
C GLU A 209 -14.27 -15.47 -16.78
N PHE A 210 -14.46 -15.26 -15.48
CA PHE A 210 -15.44 -15.95 -14.65
C PHE A 210 -16.76 -15.16 -14.61
N ALA A 211 -17.85 -15.87 -14.44
CA ALA A 211 -19.18 -15.30 -14.28
C ALA A 211 -19.35 -14.57 -12.94
#